data_d3e9e4a78baefd639520e77cb946533e
#
_entry.id   d3e9e4a78baefd639520e77cb946533e
#
_cell.length_a   1.000
_cell.length_b   1.000
_cell.length_c   1.000
_cell.angle_alpha   90.00
_cell.angle_beta   90.00
_cell.angle_gamma   90.00
#
_symmetry.space_group_name_H-M   'P 1'
#
loop_
_entity.id
_entity.type
_entity.pdbx_description
1 polymer ?
#
loop_
_entity_poly.entity_id
_entity_poly.type
_entity_poly.pdbx_seq_one_letter_code
_entity_poly.pdbx_strand_id
1 'polypeptide(L)'
;MRLGKRGKRGEAQRLGPRLDQIVDLDHPLVKLAQRIDWGFIEQRLDTVYRDGPGQPPLPTRLMAGLAILKHMRNLSDETLCEIWVENPYYQLFCGEAFFRHTLPFDRSSMTRWRQRMGEAKLTVLLQESLHLATRTGAARPADFTRVIVDTTVQPKAVAFPTDARLLHRACEWLVKLAHKHGVTLRQSYKRVGKRALIGHQRHAHAKQF
;
A
#
# COMPACT_ATOMS: atom_id res chain seq x y z
N MET A 1 7.20 -20.76 21.10
CA MET A 1 8.63 -20.48 21.33
C MET A 1 8.91 -19.14 20.68
N ARG A 2 9.00 -18.05 21.44
CA ARG A 2 9.36 -16.74 20.95
C ARG A 2 10.78 -16.82 20.42
N LEU A 3 10.95 -16.72 19.11
CA LEU A 3 12.28 -16.57 18.52
C LEU A 3 12.85 -15.26 19.03
N GLY A 4 13.91 -15.41 19.81
CA GLY A 4 14.59 -14.34 20.50
C GLY A 4 14.89 -13.18 19.56
N LYS A 5 14.85 -11.98 20.13
CA LYS A 5 15.39 -10.74 19.58
C LYS A 5 16.62 -11.07 18.76
N ARG A 6 16.60 -10.73 17.46
CA ARG A 6 17.73 -10.88 16.54
C ARG A 6 18.97 -10.36 17.25
N GLY A 7 19.79 -11.32 17.68
CA GLY A 7 20.99 -11.03 18.47
C GLY A 7 21.87 -10.01 17.76
N LYS A 8 22.55 -9.21 18.52
CA LYS A 8 23.49 -8.12 18.22
C LYS A 8 24.57 -8.37 17.14
N ARG A 9 24.47 -9.45 16.38
CA ARG A 9 25.47 -9.85 15.37
C ARG A 9 25.53 -8.93 14.14
N GLY A 10 24.53 -8.07 13.92
CA GLY A 10 24.50 -7.11 12.81
C GLY A 10 24.98 -5.69 13.16
N GLU A 11 25.09 -5.37 14.44
CA GLU A 11 25.46 -4.01 14.88
C GLU A 11 26.97 -3.78 14.89
N ALA A 12 27.77 -4.80 15.17
CA ALA A 12 29.25 -4.69 15.27
C ALA A 12 29.95 -4.43 13.92
N GLN A 13 29.27 -4.63 12.80
CA GLN A 13 29.87 -4.45 11.48
C GLN A 13 29.50 -3.14 10.78
N ARG A 14 28.73 -2.27 11.46
CA ARG A 14 28.32 -0.98 10.91
C ARG A 14 29.19 0.14 11.48
N LEU A 15 30.32 0.36 10.84
CA LEU A 15 31.29 1.41 11.17
C LEU A 15 30.85 2.83 10.76
N GLY A 16 29.57 3.04 10.46
CA GLY A 16 29.05 4.35 10.06
C GLY A 16 28.52 5.17 11.25
N PRO A 17 28.42 6.49 11.10
CA PRO A 17 27.81 7.34 12.11
C PRO A 17 26.32 6.96 12.28
N ARG A 18 25.82 7.15 13.50
CA ARG A 18 24.40 6.93 13.81
C ARG A 18 23.55 8.00 13.13
N LEU A 19 22.32 7.64 12.76
CA LEU A 19 21.40 8.58 12.12
C LEU A 19 21.10 9.80 12.99
N ASP A 20 20.97 9.61 14.30
CA ASP A 20 20.75 10.69 15.26
C ASP A 20 21.91 11.70 15.37
N GLN A 21 23.10 11.35 14.86
CA GLN A 21 24.28 12.23 14.81
C GLN A 21 24.39 13.01 13.49
N ILE A 22 23.74 12.54 12.43
CA ILE A 22 23.86 13.15 11.10
C ILE A 22 22.61 13.91 10.65
N VAL A 23 21.48 13.72 11.33
CA VAL A 23 20.23 14.43 11.03
C VAL A 23 20.04 15.60 11.98
N ASP A 24 19.37 16.63 11.49
CA ASP A 24 18.87 17.71 12.32
C ASP A 24 17.72 17.21 13.20
N LEU A 25 17.91 17.22 14.52
CA LEU A 25 16.90 16.77 15.49
C LEU A 25 15.72 17.74 15.59
N ASP A 26 15.87 18.97 15.15
CA ASP A 26 14.79 19.96 15.09
C ASP A 26 13.90 19.81 13.86
N HIS A 27 14.27 18.97 12.91
CA HIS A 27 13.51 18.70 11.70
C HIS A 27 12.09 18.20 12.04
N PRO A 28 11.03 18.69 11.35
CA PRO A 28 9.64 18.35 11.64
C PRO A 28 9.34 16.84 11.65
N LEU A 29 9.98 16.07 10.76
CA LEU A 29 9.81 14.63 10.67
C LEU A 29 10.39 13.90 11.87
N VAL A 30 11.51 14.39 12.42
CA VAL A 30 12.13 13.82 13.63
C VAL A 30 11.26 14.10 14.84
N LYS A 31 10.78 15.34 14.98
CA LYS A 31 9.83 15.72 16.05
C LYS A 31 8.54 14.89 15.96
N LEU A 32 8.05 14.63 14.77
CA LEU A 32 6.89 13.75 14.55
C LEU A 32 7.19 12.31 15.00
N ALA A 33 8.35 11.76 14.62
CA ALA A 33 8.76 10.41 15.00
C ALA A 33 8.86 10.22 16.52
N GLN A 34 9.25 11.25 17.25
CA GLN A 34 9.35 11.25 18.71
C GLN A 34 7.99 11.32 19.41
N ARG A 35 6.98 11.91 18.76
CA ARG A 35 5.64 12.10 19.32
C ARG A 35 4.69 10.93 19.07
N ILE A 36 4.96 10.12 18.05
CA ILE A 36 4.17 8.91 17.76
C ILE A 36 4.41 7.86 18.84
N ASP A 37 3.33 7.26 19.32
CA ASP A 37 3.39 6.10 20.21
C ASP A 37 3.62 4.82 19.41
N TRP A 38 4.90 4.56 19.12
CA TRP A 38 5.28 3.35 18.40
C TRP A 38 4.97 2.07 19.17
N GLY A 39 5.00 2.12 20.52
CA GLY A 39 4.67 0.98 21.37
C GLY A 39 3.21 0.57 21.22
N PHE A 40 2.29 1.54 21.17
CA PHE A 40 0.88 1.29 20.89
C PHE A 40 0.68 0.64 19.51
N ILE A 41 1.35 1.18 18.48
CA ILE A 41 1.26 0.63 17.12
C ILE A 41 1.82 -0.80 17.08
N GLU A 42 2.97 -1.04 17.71
CA GLU A 42 3.60 -2.37 17.73
C GLU A 42 2.70 -3.41 18.42
N GLN A 43 2.15 -3.09 19.58
CA GLN A 43 1.26 -4.00 20.31
C GLN A 43 0.00 -4.37 19.51
N ARG A 44 -0.58 -3.39 18.80
CA ARG A 44 -1.81 -3.60 18.03
C ARG A 44 -1.58 -4.31 16.72
N LEU A 45 -0.42 -4.09 16.09
CA LEU A 45 -0.08 -4.67 14.79
C LEU A 45 0.74 -5.97 14.89
N ASP A 46 1.24 -6.34 16.05
CA ASP A 46 2.03 -7.59 16.24
C ASP A 46 1.25 -8.85 15.82
N THR A 47 -0.08 -8.81 15.93
CA THR A 47 -0.97 -9.88 15.48
C THR A 47 -1.05 -10.06 13.95
N VAL A 48 -0.43 -9.18 13.16
CA VAL A 48 -0.31 -9.33 11.68
C VAL A 48 0.64 -10.47 11.32
N TYR A 49 1.58 -10.74 12.21
CA TYR A 49 2.59 -11.76 11.98
C TYR A 49 2.16 -13.09 12.58
N ARG A 50 2.30 -14.16 11.81
CA ARG A 50 2.05 -15.52 12.27
C ARG A 50 3.39 -16.17 12.65
N ASP A 51 3.41 -16.84 13.78
CA ASP A 51 4.53 -17.71 14.13
C ASP A 51 4.52 -18.90 13.18
N GLY A 52 5.63 -19.11 12.47
CA GLY A 52 5.75 -20.22 11.52
C GLY A 52 7.14 -20.28 10.87
N PRO A 53 7.44 -21.36 10.15
CA PRO A 53 8.68 -21.46 9.40
C PRO A 53 8.67 -20.43 8.25
N GLY A 54 9.77 -19.69 8.12
CA GLY A 54 9.91 -18.68 7.07
C GLY A 54 10.86 -17.56 7.43
N GLN A 55 10.88 -16.52 6.60
CA GLN A 55 11.66 -15.32 6.87
C GLN A 55 11.11 -14.60 8.12
N PRO A 56 11.98 -14.11 9.01
CA PRO A 56 11.55 -13.37 10.20
C PRO A 56 10.72 -12.13 9.78
N PRO A 57 9.72 -11.77 10.58
CA PRO A 57 8.89 -10.61 10.29
C PRO A 57 9.73 -9.34 10.22
N LEU A 58 9.36 -8.44 9.31
CA LEU A 58 9.94 -7.11 9.25
C LEU A 58 9.52 -6.31 10.50
N PRO A 59 10.36 -5.40 11.01
CA PRO A 59 10.02 -4.57 12.15
C PRO A 59 8.71 -3.81 11.90
N THR A 60 7.78 -3.88 12.84
CA THR A 60 6.46 -3.23 12.74
C THR A 60 6.61 -1.72 12.55
N ARG A 61 7.54 -1.08 13.27
CA ARG A 61 7.85 0.34 13.13
C ARG A 61 8.31 0.69 11.71
N LEU A 62 9.13 -0.15 11.08
CA LEU A 62 9.55 0.07 9.68
C LEU A 62 8.35 0.10 8.74
N MET A 63 7.48 -0.90 8.82
CA MET A 63 6.34 -1.03 7.92
C MET A 63 5.26 0.04 8.17
N ALA A 64 4.96 0.31 9.43
CA ALA A 64 4.04 1.38 9.83
C ALA A 64 4.58 2.77 9.45
N GLY A 65 5.87 3.01 9.68
CA GLY A 65 6.54 4.25 9.30
C GLY A 65 6.49 4.50 7.79
N LEU A 66 6.77 3.47 6.99
CA LEU A 66 6.62 3.55 5.53
C LEU A 66 5.18 3.85 5.10
N ALA A 67 4.19 3.21 5.74
CA ALA A 67 2.78 3.47 5.44
C ALA A 67 2.40 4.92 5.75
N ILE A 68 2.82 5.45 6.90
CA ILE A 68 2.57 6.85 7.30
C ILE A 68 3.23 7.80 6.30
N LEU A 69 4.51 7.61 5.97
CA LEU A 69 5.26 8.44 5.01
C LEU A 69 4.62 8.44 3.62
N LYS A 70 4.18 7.27 3.16
CA LYS A 70 3.48 7.11 1.89
C LYS A 70 2.26 8.02 1.81
N HIS A 71 1.38 7.94 2.79
CA HIS A 71 0.14 8.72 2.80
C HIS A 71 0.41 10.21 3.03
N MET A 72 1.32 10.55 3.94
CA MET A 72 1.67 11.93 4.25
C MET A 72 2.28 12.67 3.06
N ARG A 73 3.01 11.97 2.19
CA ARG A 73 3.69 12.55 1.02
C ARG A 73 3.03 12.19 -0.30
N ASN A 74 1.93 11.43 -0.28
CA ASN A 74 1.21 10.95 -1.46
C ASN A 74 2.14 10.25 -2.49
N LEU A 75 2.96 9.31 -2.01
CA LEU A 75 3.97 8.63 -2.82
C LEU A 75 3.49 7.26 -3.30
N SER A 76 4.03 6.80 -4.44
CA SER A 76 3.93 5.39 -4.84
C SER A 76 4.83 4.52 -3.97
N ASP A 77 4.64 3.19 -3.99
CA ASP A 77 5.50 2.26 -3.25
C ASP A 77 6.94 2.29 -3.77
N GLU A 78 7.09 2.41 -5.09
CA GLU A 78 8.39 2.47 -5.77
C GLU A 78 9.15 3.73 -5.37
N THR A 79 8.52 4.88 -5.54
CA THR A 79 9.11 6.18 -5.22
C THR A 79 9.46 6.29 -3.73
N LEU A 80 8.58 5.77 -2.85
CA LEU A 80 8.86 5.75 -1.42
C LEU A 80 10.10 4.92 -1.10
N CYS A 81 10.25 3.75 -1.72
CA CYS A 81 11.42 2.89 -1.53
C CYS A 81 12.72 3.56 -2.00
N GLU A 82 12.67 4.27 -3.12
CA GLU A 82 13.81 5.02 -3.66
C GLU A 82 14.20 6.15 -2.71
N ILE A 83 13.25 6.99 -2.33
CA ILE A 83 13.49 8.11 -1.40
C ILE A 83 13.98 7.57 -0.04
N TRP A 84 13.43 6.44 0.45
CA TRP A 84 13.84 5.89 1.74
C TRP A 84 15.33 5.52 1.78
N VAL A 85 15.87 4.98 0.69
CA VAL A 85 17.30 4.62 0.60
C VAL A 85 18.19 5.87 0.62
N GLU A 86 17.73 6.97 0.05
CA GLU A 86 18.50 8.21 -0.09
C GLU A 86 18.33 9.16 1.11
N ASN A 87 17.23 9.04 1.86
CA ASN A 87 16.85 10.01 2.87
C ASN A 87 17.04 9.50 4.30
N PRO A 88 18.04 10.03 5.04
CA PRO A 88 18.31 9.62 6.41
C PRO A 88 17.16 9.93 7.38
N TYR A 89 16.37 10.98 7.13
CA TYR A 89 15.21 11.31 7.96
C TYR A 89 14.11 10.27 7.84
N TYR A 90 13.90 9.71 6.65
CA TYR A 90 12.92 8.63 6.43
C TYR A 90 13.36 7.35 7.14
N GLN A 91 14.65 7.04 7.09
CA GLN A 91 15.22 5.88 7.79
C GLN A 91 15.10 6.03 9.30
N LEU A 92 15.44 7.20 9.86
CA LEU A 92 15.30 7.49 11.28
C LEU A 92 13.82 7.41 11.72
N PHE A 93 12.90 7.97 10.93
CA PHE A 93 11.47 7.90 11.19
C PHE A 93 11.00 6.45 11.28
N CYS A 94 11.45 5.61 10.37
CA CYS A 94 11.15 4.18 10.32
C CYS A 94 11.89 3.34 11.37
N GLY A 95 12.73 3.95 12.24
CA GLY A 95 13.37 3.29 13.37
C GLY A 95 14.73 2.66 13.07
N GLU A 96 15.36 3.02 11.95
CA GLU A 96 16.75 2.63 11.73
C GLU A 96 17.69 3.45 12.63
N ALA A 97 18.71 2.79 13.14
CA ALA A 97 19.73 3.43 13.97
C ALA A 97 20.93 3.94 13.14
N PHE A 98 21.20 3.26 12.04
CA PHE A 98 22.33 3.54 11.14
C PHE A 98 21.82 3.72 9.72
N PHE A 99 22.50 4.57 8.95
CA PHE A 99 22.15 4.79 7.55
C PHE A 99 22.35 3.52 6.72
N ARG A 100 21.37 3.21 5.89
CA ARG A 100 21.37 2.06 4.99
C ARG A 100 21.35 2.52 3.54
N HIS A 101 22.25 1.97 2.74
CA HIS A 101 22.32 2.24 1.31
C HIS A 101 21.45 1.27 0.47
N THR A 102 20.78 0.32 1.12
CA THR A 102 19.93 -0.67 0.47
C THR A 102 18.68 -0.92 1.28
N LEU A 103 17.58 -1.27 0.60
CA LEU A 103 16.34 -1.67 1.25
C LEU A 103 16.55 -2.98 2.05
N PRO A 104 16.08 -3.05 3.29
CA PRO A 104 16.15 -4.28 4.10
C PRO A 104 15.07 -5.31 3.74
N PHE A 105 14.24 -5.03 2.73
CA PHE A 105 13.11 -5.87 2.32
C PHE A 105 12.86 -5.75 0.82
N ASP A 106 12.09 -6.68 0.27
CA ASP A 106 11.59 -6.61 -1.11
C ASP A 106 10.38 -5.66 -1.21
N ARG A 107 10.29 -4.89 -2.30
CA ARG A 107 9.20 -3.91 -2.54
C ARG A 107 7.81 -4.54 -2.42
N SER A 108 7.64 -5.78 -2.87
CA SER A 108 6.38 -6.52 -2.75
C SER A 108 5.95 -6.76 -1.29
N SER A 109 6.86 -6.63 -0.33
CA SER A 109 6.56 -6.78 1.10
C SER A 109 5.58 -5.72 1.59
N MET A 110 5.60 -4.50 1.03
CA MET A 110 4.66 -3.45 1.38
C MET A 110 3.22 -3.82 0.98
N THR A 111 3.05 -4.34 -0.23
CA THR A 111 1.74 -4.81 -0.71
C THR A 111 1.23 -5.99 0.11
N ARG A 112 2.10 -6.99 0.37
CA ARG A 112 1.74 -8.15 1.21
C ARG A 112 1.39 -7.74 2.62
N TRP A 113 2.10 -6.79 3.20
CA TRP A 113 1.82 -6.27 4.53
C TRP A 113 0.46 -5.58 4.59
N ARG A 114 0.14 -4.69 3.64
CA ARG A 114 -1.18 -4.06 3.54
C ARG A 114 -2.32 -5.07 3.40
N GLN A 115 -2.14 -6.09 2.58
CA GLN A 115 -3.13 -7.17 2.43
C GLN A 115 -3.38 -7.93 3.74
N ARG A 116 -2.34 -8.15 4.55
CA ARG A 116 -2.45 -8.80 5.85
C ARG A 116 -3.08 -7.91 6.92
N MET A 117 -2.89 -6.61 6.81
CA MET A 117 -3.42 -5.64 7.77
C MET A 117 -4.94 -5.64 7.80
N GLY A 118 -5.57 -5.62 6.64
CA GLY A 118 -7.02 -5.45 6.54
C GLY A 118 -7.50 -4.10 7.09
N GLU A 119 -8.80 -3.84 6.98
CA GLU A 119 -9.41 -2.57 7.37
C GLU A 119 -9.29 -2.28 8.88
N ALA A 120 -9.55 -3.29 9.71
CA ALA A 120 -9.53 -3.14 11.17
C ALA A 120 -8.18 -2.67 11.71
N LYS A 121 -7.07 -3.09 11.11
CA LYS A 121 -5.73 -2.72 11.56
C LYS A 121 -5.24 -1.40 10.97
N LEU A 122 -5.72 -1.02 9.77
CA LEU A 122 -5.51 0.33 9.23
C LEU A 122 -6.15 1.40 10.12
N THR A 123 -7.29 1.07 10.72
CA THR A 123 -7.96 1.95 11.70
C THR A 123 -7.06 2.26 12.90
N VAL A 124 -6.17 1.36 13.31
CA VAL A 124 -5.21 1.61 14.41
C VAL A 124 -4.25 2.75 14.06
N LEU A 125 -3.73 2.78 12.82
CA LEU A 125 -2.86 3.87 12.37
C LEU A 125 -3.62 5.20 12.33
N LEU A 126 -4.88 5.17 11.90
CA LEU A 126 -5.74 6.35 11.94
C LEU A 126 -5.99 6.83 13.37
N GLN A 127 -6.31 5.91 14.29
CA GLN A 127 -6.52 6.24 15.71
C GLN A 127 -5.28 6.91 16.31
N GLU A 128 -4.09 6.37 16.10
CA GLU A 128 -2.86 6.99 16.60
C GLU A 128 -2.62 8.37 15.98
N SER A 129 -2.91 8.56 14.70
CA SER A 129 -2.79 9.88 14.05
C SER A 129 -3.74 10.91 14.65
N LEU A 130 -4.98 10.53 15.00
CA LEU A 130 -5.96 11.38 15.67
C LEU A 130 -5.55 11.68 17.12
N HIS A 131 -5.08 10.68 17.86
CA HIS A 131 -4.54 10.86 19.21
C HIS A 131 -3.33 11.80 19.20
N LEU A 132 -2.44 11.63 18.23
CA LEU A 132 -1.30 12.52 18.06
C LEU A 132 -1.73 13.96 17.78
N ALA A 133 -2.70 14.17 16.89
CA ALA A 133 -3.21 15.47 16.55
C ALA A 133 -3.82 16.18 17.77
N THR A 134 -4.56 15.46 18.61
CA THR A 134 -5.13 16.01 19.86
C THR A 134 -4.06 16.28 20.93
N ARG A 135 -3.10 15.38 21.14
CA ARG A 135 -1.99 15.56 22.09
C ARG A 135 -1.09 16.74 21.74
N THR A 136 -0.90 17.01 20.45
CA THR A 136 -0.07 18.12 19.98
C THR A 136 -0.83 19.43 19.85
N GLY A 137 -2.14 19.44 20.08
CA GLY A 137 -2.98 20.61 19.92
C GLY A 137 -3.22 21.00 18.44
N ALA A 138 -2.84 20.12 17.49
CA ALA A 138 -3.09 20.33 16.06
C ALA A 138 -4.58 20.18 15.70
N ALA A 139 -5.33 19.44 16.50
CA ALA A 139 -6.78 19.31 16.39
C ALA A 139 -7.41 19.31 17.80
N ARG A 140 -8.61 19.88 17.90
CA ARG A 140 -9.42 19.89 19.13
C ARG A 140 -10.50 18.82 19.03
N PRO A 141 -10.99 18.27 20.16
CA PRO A 141 -12.11 17.33 20.13
C PRO A 141 -13.35 17.85 19.39
N ALA A 142 -13.58 19.16 19.44
CA ALA A 142 -14.68 19.81 18.73
C ALA A 142 -14.54 19.73 17.20
N ASP A 143 -13.33 19.63 16.67
CA ASP A 143 -13.09 19.56 15.22
C ASP A 143 -13.55 18.20 14.63
N PHE A 144 -13.73 17.18 15.48
CA PHE A 144 -14.21 15.85 15.08
C PHE A 144 -15.74 15.69 15.16
N THR A 145 -16.46 16.70 15.63
CA THR A 145 -17.93 16.66 15.72
C THR A 145 -18.62 16.71 14.36
N ARG A 146 -17.92 17.24 13.35
CA ARG A 146 -18.42 17.32 11.97
C ARG A 146 -17.40 16.74 11.01
N VAL A 147 -17.72 15.60 10.44
CA VAL A 147 -16.91 14.96 9.40
C VAL A 147 -17.51 15.25 8.04
N ILE A 148 -16.73 15.84 7.15
CA ILE A 148 -17.10 16.01 5.75
C ILE A 148 -16.49 14.82 4.99
N VAL A 149 -17.34 13.94 4.49
CA VAL A 149 -16.92 12.85 3.63
C VAL A 149 -17.01 13.33 2.20
N ASP A 150 -15.87 13.66 1.62
CA ASP A 150 -15.78 13.94 0.19
C ASP A 150 -15.52 12.61 -0.53
N THR A 151 -16.50 12.20 -1.34
CA THR A 151 -16.32 11.05 -2.22
C THR A 151 -15.47 11.48 -3.41
N THR A 152 -14.19 11.24 -3.34
CA THR A 152 -13.32 11.33 -4.51
C THR A 152 -13.80 10.28 -5.51
N VAL A 153 -14.54 10.72 -6.52
CA VAL A 153 -14.93 9.86 -7.63
C VAL A 153 -13.64 9.48 -8.36
N GLN A 154 -13.12 8.31 -8.07
CA GLN A 154 -12.06 7.76 -8.90
C GLN A 154 -12.62 7.62 -10.31
N PRO A 155 -12.02 8.27 -11.34
CA PRO A 155 -12.46 8.05 -12.69
C PRO A 155 -12.33 6.55 -12.98
N LYS A 156 -13.47 5.87 -13.14
CA LYS A 156 -13.47 4.52 -13.67
C LYS A 156 -12.65 4.57 -14.95
N ALA A 157 -11.69 3.67 -15.09
CA ALA A 157 -11.02 3.44 -16.36
C ALA A 157 -12.07 2.90 -17.35
N VAL A 158 -12.90 3.77 -17.86
CA VAL A 158 -13.92 3.44 -18.84
C VAL A 158 -13.20 3.33 -20.17
N ALA A 159 -13.01 2.08 -20.61
CA ALA A 159 -12.50 1.85 -21.95
C ALA A 159 -13.45 2.53 -22.96
N PHE A 160 -12.88 3.27 -23.91
CA PHE A 160 -13.64 3.97 -24.96
C PHE A 160 -14.65 2.99 -25.59
N PRO A 161 -15.95 3.31 -25.59
CA PRO A 161 -16.98 2.42 -26.11
C PRO A 161 -16.87 2.40 -27.64
N THR A 162 -16.48 1.27 -28.18
CA THR A 162 -16.58 1.00 -29.63
C THR A 162 -17.72 0.01 -29.84
N ASP A 163 -18.43 0.13 -30.95
CA ASP A 163 -19.54 -0.77 -31.31
C ASP A 163 -19.11 -2.24 -31.26
N ALA A 164 -17.91 -2.54 -31.72
CA ALA A 164 -17.35 -3.88 -31.67
C ALA A 164 -17.20 -4.41 -30.23
N ARG A 165 -16.81 -3.56 -29.28
CA ARG A 165 -16.72 -3.93 -27.84
C ARG A 165 -18.08 -4.09 -27.23
N LEU A 166 -19.03 -3.22 -27.58
CA LEU A 166 -20.40 -3.30 -27.07
C LEU A 166 -21.09 -4.56 -27.55
N LEU A 167 -21.00 -4.86 -28.84
CA LEU A 167 -21.54 -6.09 -29.45
C LEU A 167 -20.93 -7.35 -28.83
N HIS A 168 -19.60 -7.38 -28.66
CA HIS A 168 -18.94 -8.52 -28.03
C HIS A 168 -19.44 -8.74 -26.59
N ARG A 169 -19.54 -7.67 -25.78
CA ARG A 169 -20.11 -7.75 -24.42
C ARG A 169 -21.57 -8.21 -24.43
N ALA A 170 -22.38 -7.69 -25.34
CA ALA A 170 -23.77 -8.12 -25.47
C ALA A 170 -23.87 -9.63 -25.75
N CYS A 171 -23.03 -10.14 -26.66
CA CYS A 171 -22.98 -11.60 -26.94
C CYS A 171 -22.56 -12.39 -25.69
N GLU A 172 -21.55 -11.94 -24.93
CA GLU A 172 -21.15 -12.62 -23.71
C GLU A 172 -22.23 -12.62 -22.63
N TRP A 173 -22.98 -11.53 -22.52
CA TRP A 173 -24.10 -11.41 -21.59
C TRP A 173 -25.27 -12.32 -21.97
N LEU A 174 -25.63 -12.36 -23.24
CA LEU A 174 -26.69 -13.26 -23.76
C LEU A 174 -26.34 -14.72 -23.51
N VAL A 175 -25.08 -15.12 -23.74
CA VAL A 175 -24.62 -16.48 -23.46
C VAL A 175 -24.72 -16.80 -21.97
N LYS A 176 -24.30 -15.87 -21.09
CA LYS A 176 -24.44 -16.05 -19.62
C LYS A 176 -25.91 -16.18 -19.22
N LEU A 177 -26.77 -15.36 -19.80
CA LEU A 177 -28.20 -15.39 -19.52
C LEU A 177 -28.86 -16.70 -19.99
N ALA A 178 -28.52 -17.16 -21.19
CA ALA A 178 -28.97 -18.45 -21.72
C ALA A 178 -28.57 -19.60 -20.78
N HIS A 179 -27.34 -19.65 -20.34
CA HIS A 179 -26.88 -20.66 -19.37
C HIS A 179 -27.63 -20.57 -18.03
N LYS A 180 -27.89 -19.35 -17.54
CA LYS A 180 -28.66 -19.14 -16.30
C LYS A 180 -30.07 -19.68 -16.37
N HIS A 181 -30.70 -19.60 -17.54
CA HIS A 181 -32.07 -20.05 -17.78
C HIS A 181 -32.17 -21.46 -18.41
N GLY A 182 -31.06 -22.20 -18.43
CA GLY A 182 -31.07 -23.59 -18.95
C GLY A 182 -31.26 -23.72 -20.47
N VAL A 183 -31.11 -22.63 -21.22
CA VAL A 183 -31.24 -22.64 -22.67
C VAL A 183 -29.99 -23.25 -23.30
N THR A 184 -30.15 -24.33 -24.03
CA THR A 184 -29.08 -24.97 -24.80
C THR A 184 -28.76 -24.16 -26.05
N LEU A 185 -27.56 -23.64 -26.13
CA LEU A 185 -27.10 -22.88 -27.29
C LEU A 185 -26.39 -23.81 -28.28
N ARG A 186 -26.78 -23.77 -29.55
CA ARG A 186 -26.07 -24.47 -30.63
C ARG A 186 -24.62 -23.99 -30.76
N GLN A 187 -24.40 -22.68 -30.57
CA GLN A 187 -23.09 -22.05 -30.65
C GLN A 187 -23.05 -20.85 -29.72
N SER A 188 -21.95 -20.66 -28.96
CA SER A 188 -21.82 -19.54 -28.05
C SER A 188 -21.10 -18.32 -28.65
N TYR A 189 -20.45 -18.47 -29.77
CA TYR A 189 -19.65 -17.45 -30.50
C TYR A 189 -18.58 -16.73 -29.69
N LYS A 190 -18.32 -17.13 -28.42
CA LYS A 190 -17.32 -16.51 -27.55
C LYS A 190 -15.93 -16.44 -28.19
N ARG A 191 -15.50 -17.54 -28.82
CA ARG A 191 -14.18 -17.66 -29.39
C ARG A 191 -14.06 -16.84 -30.69
N VAL A 192 -15.07 -16.90 -31.51
CA VAL A 192 -15.16 -16.17 -32.78
C VAL A 192 -15.27 -14.67 -32.54
N GLY A 193 -16.19 -14.27 -31.63
CA GLY A 193 -16.37 -12.86 -31.25
C GLY A 193 -15.10 -12.22 -30.66
N LYS A 194 -14.36 -12.95 -29.83
CA LYS A 194 -13.08 -12.47 -29.30
C LYS A 194 -12.04 -12.26 -30.41
N ARG A 195 -11.95 -13.19 -31.37
CA ARG A 195 -11.05 -13.06 -32.51
C ARG A 195 -11.43 -11.88 -33.41
N ALA A 196 -12.73 -11.72 -33.70
CA ALA A 196 -13.24 -10.61 -34.47
C ALA A 196 -12.95 -9.25 -33.80
N LEU A 197 -13.16 -9.16 -32.48
CA LEU A 197 -12.82 -7.96 -31.71
C LEU A 197 -11.33 -7.60 -31.81
N ILE A 198 -10.43 -8.57 -31.68
CA ILE A 198 -8.99 -8.36 -31.81
C ILE A 198 -8.63 -7.91 -33.23
N GLY A 199 -9.22 -8.53 -34.25
CA GLY A 199 -9.05 -8.15 -35.65
C GLY A 199 -9.45 -6.70 -35.89
N HIS A 200 -10.67 -6.35 -35.47
CA HIS A 200 -11.18 -4.98 -35.58
C HIS A 200 -10.27 -3.95 -34.86
N GLN A 201 -9.79 -4.27 -33.68
CA GLN A 201 -8.88 -3.36 -32.95
C GLN A 201 -7.55 -3.13 -33.67
N ARG A 202 -7.00 -4.17 -34.31
CA ARG A 202 -5.77 -4.05 -35.11
C ARG A 202 -5.97 -3.14 -36.31
N HIS A 203 -7.07 -3.29 -37.03
CA HIS A 203 -7.39 -2.44 -38.19
C HIS A 203 -7.67 -0.99 -37.77
N ALA A 204 -8.42 -0.78 -36.71
CA ALA A 204 -8.66 0.56 -36.18
C ALA A 204 -7.37 1.27 -35.74
N HIS A 205 -6.44 0.54 -35.10
CA HIS A 205 -5.15 1.09 -34.69
C HIS A 205 -4.28 1.45 -35.89
N ALA A 206 -4.35 0.67 -36.96
CA ALA A 206 -3.64 0.92 -38.21
C ALA A 206 -4.36 1.97 -39.11
N LYS A 207 -5.44 2.60 -38.65
CA LYS A 207 -6.31 3.52 -39.42
C LYS A 207 -6.80 2.94 -40.74
N GLN A 208 -6.95 1.64 -40.81
CA GLN A 208 -7.52 0.92 -41.95
C GLN A 208 -8.99 0.68 -41.64
N PHE A 209 -9.85 1.48 -42.22
CA PHE A 209 -11.31 1.37 -42.08
C PHE A 209 -11.92 0.77 -43.35
#